data_2c61133153b443ac67fb41eb9889c574
#
_entry.id   2c61133153b443ac67fb41eb9889c574
#
_cell.length_a   1.000
_cell.length_b   1.000
_cell.length_c   1.000
_cell.angle_alpha   90.00
_cell.angle_beta   90.00
_cell.angle_gamma   90.00
#
_symmetry.space_group_name_H-M   'P 1'
#
loop_
_entity.id
_entity.type
_entity.pdbx_description
1 polymer ?
#
loop_
_entity_poly.entity_id
_entity_poly.type
_entity_poly.pdbx_seq_one_letter_code
_entity_poly.pdbx_strand_id
1 'polypeptide(L)'
;MSVINNIKKVLALAIAIFSLSAANATDSRVEADAEWQRALEAYSKGDFGVARDALERVVELGFGSSKVYYNLGNTYYKLGQQSEQAFEYGELGRAVLNYRRALRIDPSDADVRYNLDIAIDHTNDAEPLPQGALSSMWAAVRGIMSSNGWAVLSVIELVLALALTLLYLLSNVIVLRKVAFFMAITLLCAFLLSVVLSLSQRTMTQDDELAVVVCNSLTSVHASPDNMSKVIRQPSQGVTVRVLRNHGEWSEIEFADGDKGWIPTSIIEKV
;
A
#
# COMPACT_ATOMS: atom_id res chain seq x y z
N MET A 1 28.80 13.39 -42.83
CA MET A 1 28.12 14.63 -42.38
C MET A 1 26.62 14.38 -42.04
N SER A 2 25.88 13.59 -42.82
CA SER A 2 24.48 13.29 -42.60
C SER A 2 24.19 12.54 -41.26
N VAL A 3 24.96 11.52 -40.91
CA VAL A 3 24.75 10.69 -39.70
C VAL A 3 24.92 11.51 -38.40
N ILE A 4 25.95 12.36 -38.34
CA ILE A 4 26.18 13.21 -37.16
C ILE A 4 25.03 14.21 -36.96
N ASN A 5 24.46 14.71 -38.07
CA ASN A 5 23.35 15.66 -38.01
C ASN A 5 22.06 14.98 -37.52
N ASN A 6 21.84 13.70 -37.90
CA ASN A 6 20.72 12.90 -37.43
C ASN A 6 20.86 12.55 -35.94
N ILE A 7 22.07 12.22 -35.47
CA ILE A 7 22.34 11.98 -34.05
C ILE A 7 22.09 13.24 -33.22
N LYS A 8 22.52 14.43 -33.67
CA LYS A 8 22.23 15.67 -32.99
C LYS A 8 20.73 15.98 -32.89
N LYS A 9 19.98 15.72 -33.96
CA LYS A 9 18.51 15.89 -33.93
C LYS A 9 17.82 14.96 -32.96
N VAL A 10 18.22 13.67 -32.94
CA VAL A 10 17.68 12.68 -31.98
C VAL A 10 18.03 13.07 -30.55
N LEU A 11 19.27 13.51 -30.29
CA LEU A 11 19.69 13.96 -28.96
C LEU A 11 18.92 15.21 -28.52
N ALA A 12 18.74 16.18 -29.39
CA ALA A 12 17.97 17.40 -29.12
C ALA A 12 16.49 17.08 -28.83
N LEU A 13 15.89 16.13 -29.57
CA LEU A 13 14.53 15.66 -29.33
C LEU A 13 14.42 14.93 -27.99
N ALA A 14 15.36 14.06 -27.66
CA ALA A 14 15.40 13.36 -26.38
C ALA A 14 15.51 14.33 -25.21
N ILE A 15 16.38 15.35 -25.31
CA ILE A 15 16.52 16.41 -24.30
C ILE A 15 15.22 17.23 -24.17
N ALA A 16 14.57 17.57 -25.28
CA ALA A 16 13.31 18.31 -25.27
C ALA A 16 12.18 17.50 -24.61
N ILE A 17 12.08 16.20 -24.91
CA ILE A 17 11.11 15.30 -24.27
C ILE A 17 11.39 15.19 -22.78
N PHE A 18 12.64 15.00 -22.39
CA PHE A 18 13.05 14.90 -20.98
C PHE A 18 12.77 16.19 -20.19
N SER A 19 13.08 17.37 -20.78
CA SER A 19 12.80 18.65 -20.13
C SER A 19 11.30 18.95 -20.02
N LEU A 20 10.48 18.56 -21.01
CA LEU A 20 9.03 18.69 -20.95
C LEU A 20 8.43 17.76 -19.89
N SER A 21 8.92 16.52 -19.79
CA SER A 21 8.50 15.57 -18.76
C SER A 21 8.88 16.04 -17.35
N ALA A 22 10.06 16.63 -17.19
CA ALA A 22 10.51 17.20 -15.92
C ALA A 22 9.68 18.42 -15.51
N ALA A 23 9.32 19.29 -16.45
CA ALA A 23 8.48 20.45 -16.20
C ALA A 23 7.07 20.03 -15.76
N ASN A 24 6.43 19.09 -16.47
CA ASN A 24 5.12 18.56 -16.09
C ASN A 24 5.13 17.88 -14.71
N ALA A 25 6.19 17.13 -14.38
CA ALA A 25 6.33 16.49 -13.06
C ALA A 25 6.48 17.54 -11.93
N THR A 26 7.12 18.67 -12.21
CA THR A 26 7.26 19.77 -11.25
C THR A 26 5.93 20.45 -11.00
N ASP A 27 5.16 20.73 -12.05
CA ASP A 27 3.83 21.34 -11.96
C ASP A 27 2.84 20.45 -11.19
N SER A 28 2.82 19.14 -11.49
CA SER A 28 1.97 18.17 -10.78
C SER A 28 2.34 18.07 -9.30
N ARG A 29 3.61 18.20 -8.95
CA ARG A 29 4.06 18.18 -7.56
C ARG A 29 3.61 19.43 -6.79
N VAL A 30 3.74 20.60 -7.40
CA VAL A 30 3.27 21.86 -6.81
C VAL A 30 1.76 21.84 -6.60
N GLU A 31 1.01 21.31 -7.57
CA GLU A 31 -0.44 21.12 -7.43
C GLU A 31 -0.77 20.13 -6.29
N ALA A 32 -0.10 19.00 -6.21
CA ALA A 32 -0.30 18.01 -5.15
C ALA A 32 0.01 18.58 -3.76
N ASP A 33 1.07 19.38 -3.62
CA ASP A 33 1.41 20.03 -2.35
C ASP A 33 0.32 21.07 -1.96
N ALA A 34 -0.23 21.81 -2.92
CA ALA A 34 -1.31 22.75 -2.69
C ALA A 34 -2.61 22.04 -2.24
N GLU A 35 -2.99 20.96 -2.94
CA GLU A 35 -4.17 20.15 -2.59
C GLU A 35 -3.98 19.45 -1.23
N TRP A 36 -2.78 19.01 -0.91
CA TRP A 36 -2.47 18.48 0.41
C TRP A 36 -2.73 19.51 1.52
N GLN A 37 -2.25 20.75 1.37
CA GLN A 37 -2.49 21.80 2.36
C GLN A 37 -3.99 22.16 2.45
N ARG A 38 -4.68 22.23 1.32
CA ARG A 38 -6.14 22.45 1.27
C ARG A 38 -6.89 21.36 2.03
N ALA A 39 -6.47 20.11 1.87
CA ALA A 39 -7.08 18.98 2.57
C ALA A 39 -6.92 19.09 4.09
N LEU A 40 -5.71 19.40 4.56
CA LEU A 40 -5.45 19.55 6.00
C LEU A 40 -6.25 20.71 6.61
N GLU A 41 -6.36 21.84 5.90
CA GLU A 41 -7.15 22.99 6.34
C GLU A 41 -8.66 22.64 6.39
N ALA A 42 -9.19 22.02 5.34
CA ALA A 42 -10.58 21.59 5.27
C ALA A 42 -10.90 20.57 6.37
N TYR A 43 -10.04 19.57 6.58
CA TYR A 43 -10.20 18.58 7.64
C TYR A 43 -10.26 19.25 9.02
N SER A 44 -9.37 20.20 9.30
CA SER A 44 -9.35 20.91 10.57
C SER A 44 -10.61 21.76 10.84
N LYS A 45 -11.29 22.19 9.77
CA LYS A 45 -12.57 22.94 9.84
C LYS A 45 -13.80 22.01 9.92
N GLY A 46 -13.63 20.70 9.74
CA GLY A 46 -14.71 19.74 9.67
C GLY A 46 -15.36 19.63 8.29
N ASP A 47 -14.81 20.29 7.27
CA ASP A 47 -15.29 20.23 5.88
C ASP A 47 -14.76 18.97 5.19
N PHE A 48 -15.18 17.79 5.69
CA PHE A 48 -14.62 16.52 5.25
C PHE A 48 -14.89 16.21 3.78
N GLY A 49 -15.95 16.74 3.18
CA GLY A 49 -16.19 16.63 1.74
C GLY A 49 -15.10 17.30 0.91
N VAL A 50 -14.71 18.52 1.26
CA VAL A 50 -13.61 19.26 0.61
C VAL A 50 -12.25 18.58 0.88
N ALA A 51 -12.06 18.07 2.09
CA ALA A 51 -10.83 17.35 2.44
C ALA A 51 -10.67 16.05 1.62
N ARG A 52 -11.76 15.30 1.42
CA ARG A 52 -11.80 14.11 0.56
C ARG A 52 -11.39 14.45 -0.88
N ASP A 53 -12.08 15.42 -1.50
CA ASP A 53 -11.86 15.78 -2.89
C ASP A 53 -10.41 16.23 -3.13
N ALA A 54 -9.85 16.99 -2.19
CA ALA A 54 -8.47 17.42 -2.25
C ALA A 54 -7.46 16.24 -2.10
N LEU A 55 -7.71 15.29 -1.17
CA LEU A 55 -6.85 14.11 -1.01
C LEU A 55 -6.95 13.15 -2.19
N GLU A 56 -8.15 12.96 -2.75
CA GLU A 56 -8.33 12.16 -3.98
C GLU A 56 -7.55 12.79 -5.14
N ARG A 57 -7.57 14.12 -5.25
CA ARG A 57 -6.76 14.82 -6.26
C ARG A 57 -5.27 14.60 -6.08
N VAL A 58 -4.74 14.58 -4.86
CA VAL A 58 -3.33 14.20 -4.59
C VAL A 58 -3.03 12.79 -5.09
N VAL A 59 -3.94 11.83 -4.86
CA VAL A 59 -3.79 10.44 -5.35
C VAL A 59 -3.84 10.37 -6.87
N GLU A 60 -4.76 11.07 -7.53
CA GLU A 60 -4.88 11.15 -9.00
C GLU A 60 -3.62 11.72 -9.66
N LEU A 61 -2.98 12.70 -9.01
CA LEU A 61 -1.71 13.27 -9.46
C LEU A 61 -0.52 12.31 -9.30
N GLY A 62 -0.74 11.11 -8.72
CA GLY A 62 0.29 10.08 -8.54
C GLY A 62 1.10 10.22 -7.25
N PHE A 63 0.69 11.06 -6.29
CA PHE A 63 1.39 11.27 -5.02
C PHE A 63 0.76 10.50 -3.85
N GLY A 64 0.15 9.34 -4.11
CA GLY A 64 -0.37 8.44 -3.08
C GLY A 64 0.75 7.92 -2.17
N SER A 65 0.72 8.33 -0.89
CA SER A 65 1.63 7.87 0.16
C SER A 65 0.84 7.26 1.31
N SER A 66 1.52 6.53 2.23
CA SER A 66 0.86 6.02 3.44
C SER A 66 0.10 7.14 4.16
N LYS A 67 0.70 8.32 4.27
CA LYS A 67 0.12 9.47 4.94
C LYS A 67 -1.11 10.04 4.23
N VAL A 68 -1.08 10.06 2.88
CA VAL A 68 -2.23 10.51 2.06
C VAL A 68 -3.39 9.54 2.24
N TYR A 69 -3.14 8.23 2.10
CA TYR A 69 -4.17 7.21 2.28
C TYR A 69 -4.70 7.16 3.72
N TYR A 70 -3.84 7.34 4.73
CA TYR A 70 -4.28 7.46 6.12
C TYR A 70 -5.27 8.61 6.34
N ASN A 71 -4.93 9.82 5.85
CA ASN A 71 -5.82 10.97 5.97
C ASN A 71 -7.10 10.81 5.15
N LEU A 72 -7.02 10.17 3.98
CA LEU A 72 -8.19 9.86 3.17
C LEU A 72 -9.11 8.85 3.89
N GLY A 73 -8.54 7.82 4.53
CA GLY A 73 -9.27 6.90 5.39
C GLY A 73 -9.98 7.61 6.54
N ASN A 74 -9.26 8.47 7.26
CA ASN A 74 -9.84 9.29 8.34
C ASN A 74 -10.97 10.19 7.82
N THR A 75 -10.78 10.80 6.66
CA THR A 75 -11.76 11.69 6.05
C THR A 75 -13.05 10.96 5.69
N TYR A 76 -12.93 9.79 5.04
CA TYR A 76 -14.09 8.96 4.74
C TYR A 76 -14.80 8.45 6.00
N TYR A 77 -14.05 8.05 7.01
CA TYR A 77 -14.62 7.62 8.29
C TYR A 77 -15.43 8.78 8.95
N LYS A 78 -14.88 10.01 8.92
CA LYS A 78 -15.58 11.20 9.44
C LYS A 78 -16.82 11.57 8.63
N LEU A 79 -16.76 11.46 7.29
CA LEU A 79 -17.94 11.64 6.42
C LEU A 79 -19.05 10.65 6.77
N GLY A 80 -18.71 9.38 6.94
CA GLY A 80 -19.68 8.36 7.32
C GLY A 80 -20.30 8.61 8.69
N GLN A 81 -19.55 9.18 9.64
CA GLN A 81 -20.11 9.58 10.95
C GLN A 81 -21.06 10.77 10.89
N GLN A 82 -20.93 11.64 9.87
CA GLN A 82 -21.77 12.82 9.70
C GLN A 82 -23.07 12.57 8.93
N SER A 83 -23.17 11.44 8.21
CA SER A 83 -24.38 11.09 7.47
C SER A 83 -25.54 10.79 8.42
N GLU A 84 -26.77 11.12 8.02
CA GLU A 84 -28.00 10.91 8.84
C GLU A 84 -28.18 9.42 9.22
N GLN A 85 -27.81 8.53 8.30
CA GLN A 85 -27.65 7.09 8.57
C GLN A 85 -26.17 6.78 8.50
N ALA A 86 -25.54 6.56 9.65
CA ALA A 86 -24.11 6.36 9.74
C ALA A 86 -23.61 5.34 8.68
N PHE A 87 -22.64 5.79 7.88
CA PHE A 87 -21.99 4.97 6.83
C PHE A 87 -22.92 4.49 5.70
N GLU A 88 -23.94 5.25 5.33
CA GLU A 88 -24.93 4.85 4.32
C GLU A 88 -24.36 4.72 2.90
N TYR A 89 -23.38 5.59 2.54
CA TYR A 89 -22.94 5.76 1.14
C TYR A 89 -21.60 5.11 0.82
N GLY A 90 -21.23 4.05 1.52
CA GLY A 90 -19.98 3.32 1.25
C GLY A 90 -18.74 3.97 1.84
N GLU A 91 -18.89 4.98 2.69
CA GLU A 91 -17.76 5.67 3.33
C GLU A 91 -16.94 4.74 4.20
N LEU A 92 -17.58 3.81 4.91
CA LEU A 92 -16.87 2.84 5.74
C LEU A 92 -16.00 1.90 4.91
N GLY A 93 -16.52 1.42 3.78
CA GLY A 93 -15.76 0.60 2.84
C GLY A 93 -14.53 1.34 2.29
N ARG A 94 -14.72 2.62 1.93
CA ARG A 94 -13.61 3.47 1.47
C ARG A 94 -12.63 3.82 2.57
N ALA A 95 -13.08 3.99 3.81
CA ALA A 95 -12.17 4.18 4.96
C ALA A 95 -11.28 2.95 5.15
N VAL A 96 -11.88 1.75 5.21
CA VAL A 96 -11.15 0.47 5.31
C VAL A 96 -10.16 0.30 4.16
N LEU A 97 -10.59 0.56 2.91
CA LEU A 97 -9.74 0.49 1.72
C LEU A 97 -8.50 1.38 1.86
N ASN A 98 -8.69 2.63 2.25
CA ASN A 98 -7.59 3.59 2.32
C ASN A 98 -6.65 3.29 3.51
N TYR A 99 -7.15 2.83 4.66
CA TYR A 99 -6.28 2.34 5.73
C TYR A 99 -5.46 1.12 5.30
N ARG A 100 -6.04 0.20 4.54
CA ARG A 100 -5.30 -0.95 3.99
C ARG A 100 -4.24 -0.52 2.98
N ARG A 101 -4.54 0.44 2.09
CA ARG A 101 -3.55 1.05 1.18
C ARG A 101 -2.42 1.73 1.93
N ALA A 102 -2.72 2.42 3.03
CA ALA A 102 -1.71 3.02 3.88
C ALA A 102 -0.78 1.97 4.51
N LEU A 103 -1.35 0.90 5.10
CA LEU A 103 -0.58 -0.21 5.69
C LEU A 103 0.17 -1.06 4.66
N ARG A 104 -0.30 -1.12 3.42
CA ARG A 104 0.42 -1.77 2.33
C ARG A 104 1.75 -1.06 2.04
N ILE A 105 1.78 0.28 2.15
CA ILE A 105 2.98 1.10 1.95
C ILE A 105 3.85 1.12 3.22
N ASP A 106 3.23 1.36 4.38
CA ASP A 106 3.90 1.34 5.69
C ASP A 106 3.15 0.45 6.68
N PRO A 107 3.52 -0.84 6.75
CA PRO A 107 2.86 -1.79 7.65
C PRO A 107 3.22 -1.60 9.11
N SER A 108 4.19 -0.73 9.45
CA SER A 108 4.61 -0.47 10.82
C SER A 108 3.81 0.63 11.51
N ASP A 109 2.97 1.37 10.78
CA ASP A 109 2.18 2.48 11.31
C ASP A 109 1.07 1.96 12.24
N ALA A 110 1.25 2.21 13.55
CA ALA A 110 0.33 1.77 14.58
C ALA A 110 -0.97 2.57 14.60
N ASP A 111 -0.93 3.86 14.23
CA ASP A 111 -2.11 4.72 14.21
C ASP A 111 -3.06 4.31 13.08
N VAL A 112 -2.50 3.98 11.91
CA VAL A 112 -3.29 3.45 10.79
C VAL A 112 -3.93 2.13 11.15
N ARG A 113 -3.19 1.23 11.83
CA ARG A 113 -3.69 -0.08 12.26
C ARG A 113 -4.83 0.08 13.26
N TYR A 114 -4.66 0.94 14.25
CA TYR A 114 -5.68 1.24 15.25
C TYR A 114 -6.97 1.79 14.62
N ASN A 115 -6.87 2.73 13.67
CA ASN A 115 -8.03 3.29 12.98
C ASN A 115 -8.68 2.28 12.03
N LEU A 116 -7.90 1.40 11.41
CA LEU A 116 -8.44 0.29 10.63
C LEU A 116 -9.26 -0.66 11.52
N ASP A 117 -8.75 -1.03 12.68
CA ASP A 117 -9.46 -1.91 13.63
C ASP A 117 -10.79 -1.27 14.06
N ILE A 118 -10.80 0.03 14.40
CA ILE A 118 -12.05 0.76 14.70
C ILE A 118 -13.01 0.72 13.51
N ALA A 119 -12.52 0.93 12.28
CA ALA A 119 -13.37 0.90 11.10
C ALA A 119 -13.96 -0.50 10.85
N ILE A 120 -13.16 -1.54 11.04
CA ILE A 120 -13.57 -2.95 10.91
C ILE A 120 -14.64 -3.31 11.95
N ASP A 121 -14.53 -2.84 13.18
CA ASP A 121 -15.52 -3.10 14.24
C ASP A 121 -16.92 -2.54 13.90
N HIS A 122 -17.01 -1.59 12.97
CA HIS A 122 -18.28 -1.07 12.43
C HIS A 122 -18.80 -1.88 11.24
N THR A 123 -18.03 -2.86 10.73
CA THR A 123 -18.47 -3.75 9.66
C THR A 123 -18.94 -5.07 10.25
N ASN A 124 -20.12 -5.54 9.87
CA ASN A 124 -20.68 -6.77 10.45
C ASN A 124 -19.99 -8.06 9.98
N ASP A 125 -19.21 -8.02 8.90
CA ASP A 125 -18.67 -9.20 8.21
C ASP A 125 -17.16 -9.09 7.87
N ALA A 126 -16.43 -8.16 8.46
CA ALA A 126 -15.03 -7.95 8.12
C ALA A 126 -14.13 -8.94 8.87
N GLU A 127 -14.12 -10.18 8.44
CA GLU A 127 -13.18 -11.17 8.94
C GLU A 127 -11.80 -11.03 8.27
N PRO A 128 -10.69 -11.16 9.04
CA PRO A 128 -9.36 -11.20 8.46
C PRO A 128 -9.20 -12.49 7.64
N LEU A 129 -8.53 -12.38 6.48
CA LEU A 129 -8.20 -13.55 5.66
C LEU A 129 -7.40 -14.58 6.48
N PRO A 130 -7.76 -15.87 6.43
CA PRO A 130 -7.09 -16.90 7.20
C PRO A 130 -5.60 -16.99 6.80
N GLN A 131 -4.75 -16.95 7.79
CA GLN A 131 -3.31 -17.10 7.60
C GLN A 131 -2.82 -18.30 8.40
N GLY A 132 -1.97 -19.15 7.80
CA GLY A 132 -1.29 -20.21 8.53
C GLY A 132 -0.34 -19.61 9.57
N ALA A 133 -0.09 -20.31 10.69
CA ALA A 133 0.76 -19.81 11.77
C ALA A 133 2.15 -19.34 11.29
N LEU A 134 2.75 -20.05 10.34
CA LEU A 134 4.07 -19.69 9.78
C LEU A 134 3.98 -18.42 8.91
N SER A 135 2.94 -18.27 8.11
CA SER A 135 2.74 -17.07 7.29
C SER A 135 2.42 -15.85 8.15
N SER A 136 1.66 -16.02 9.24
CA SER A 136 1.38 -14.95 10.20
C SER A 136 2.64 -14.48 10.92
N MET A 137 3.51 -15.42 11.34
CA MET A 137 4.79 -15.08 11.95
C MET A 137 5.71 -14.35 10.97
N TRP A 138 5.79 -14.80 9.71
CA TRP A 138 6.55 -14.13 8.66
C TRP A 138 6.02 -12.74 8.37
N ALA A 139 4.69 -12.58 8.30
CA ALA A 139 4.04 -11.28 8.11
C ALA A 139 4.32 -10.33 9.28
N ALA A 140 4.30 -10.83 10.53
CA ALA A 140 4.61 -10.03 11.72
C ALA A 140 6.06 -9.52 11.70
N VAL A 141 7.05 -10.40 11.41
CA VAL A 141 8.47 -9.99 11.31
C VAL A 141 8.67 -8.98 10.18
N ARG A 142 8.12 -9.23 9.00
CA ARG A 142 8.19 -8.34 7.86
C ARG A 142 7.54 -6.98 8.14
N GLY A 143 6.40 -6.98 8.86
CA GLY A 143 5.63 -5.79 9.22
C GLY A 143 6.26 -4.90 10.31
N ILE A 144 7.43 -5.28 10.88
CA ILE A 144 8.15 -4.45 11.87
C ILE A 144 8.62 -3.13 11.24
N MET A 145 8.99 -3.16 9.97
CA MET A 145 9.49 -1.99 9.23
C MET A 145 8.91 -1.96 7.82
N SER A 146 8.87 -0.76 7.21
CA SER A 146 8.58 -0.60 5.79
C SER A 146 9.69 -1.20 4.92
N SER A 147 9.41 -1.44 3.62
CA SER A 147 10.41 -1.92 2.66
C SER A 147 11.66 -1.02 2.63
N ASN A 148 11.47 0.30 2.66
CA ASN A 148 12.58 1.25 2.71
C ASN A 148 13.37 1.16 4.04
N GLY A 149 12.69 0.93 5.17
CA GLY A 149 13.34 0.72 6.47
C GLY A 149 14.28 -0.49 6.44
N TRP A 150 13.81 -1.63 5.94
CA TRP A 150 14.63 -2.83 5.75
C TRP A 150 15.80 -2.60 4.78
N ALA A 151 15.58 -1.84 3.69
CA ALA A 151 16.64 -1.49 2.74
C ALA A 151 17.73 -0.63 3.39
N VAL A 152 17.37 0.38 4.17
CA VAL A 152 18.34 1.22 4.89
C VAL A 152 19.10 0.40 5.92
N LEU A 153 18.41 -0.47 6.67
CA LEU A 153 19.07 -1.35 7.64
C LEU A 153 20.09 -2.27 6.95
N SER A 154 19.73 -2.87 5.81
CA SER A 154 20.65 -3.73 5.05
C SER A 154 21.91 -2.99 4.61
N VAL A 155 21.81 -1.73 4.18
CA VAL A 155 22.99 -0.93 3.83
C VAL A 155 23.89 -0.69 5.04
N ILE A 156 23.30 -0.38 6.20
CA ILE A 156 24.06 -0.18 7.45
C ILE A 156 24.79 -1.46 7.85
N GLU A 157 24.10 -2.60 7.82
CA GLU A 157 24.67 -3.92 8.15
C GLU A 157 25.84 -4.27 7.21
N LEU A 158 25.70 -4.01 5.90
CA LEU A 158 26.76 -4.24 4.93
C LEU A 158 27.99 -3.37 5.20
N VAL A 159 27.80 -2.06 5.46
CA VAL A 159 28.90 -1.15 5.77
C VAL A 159 29.65 -1.60 7.03
N LEU A 160 28.90 -2.01 8.08
CA LEU A 160 29.51 -2.52 9.30
C LEU A 160 30.27 -3.85 9.10
N ALA A 161 29.69 -4.77 8.30
CA ALA A 161 30.34 -6.03 7.95
C ALA A 161 31.66 -5.79 7.20
N LEU A 162 31.69 -4.84 6.26
CA LEU A 162 32.89 -4.45 5.53
C LEU A 162 33.95 -3.82 6.45
N ALA A 163 33.53 -2.95 7.39
CA ALA A 163 34.42 -2.34 8.37
C ALA A 163 35.04 -3.40 9.30
N LEU A 164 34.24 -4.38 9.77
CA LEU A 164 34.76 -5.47 10.58
C LEU A 164 35.68 -6.42 9.78
N THR A 165 35.41 -6.64 8.51
CA THR A 165 36.29 -7.39 7.63
C THR A 165 37.63 -6.67 7.46
N LEU A 166 37.63 -5.34 7.29
CA LEU A 166 38.84 -4.55 7.23
C LEU A 166 39.62 -4.59 8.55
N LEU A 167 38.92 -4.51 9.69
CA LEU A 167 39.50 -4.64 11.01
C LEU A 167 40.15 -6.03 11.21
N TYR A 168 39.51 -7.09 10.74
CA TYR A 168 40.06 -8.46 10.74
C TYR A 168 41.36 -8.53 9.94
N LEU A 169 41.45 -7.88 8.78
CA LEU A 169 42.61 -7.91 7.91
C LEU A 169 43.78 -7.08 8.45
N LEU A 170 43.49 -5.92 9.05
CA LEU A 170 44.52 -4.96 9.49
C LEU A 170 45.00 -5.16 10.94
N SER A 171 44.21 -5.84 11.79
CA SER A 171 44.56 -6.00 13.20
C SER A 171 45.63 -7.07 13.40
N ASN A 172 46.59 -6.82 14.27
CA ASN A 172 47.59 -7.80 14.76
C ASN A 172 47.17 -8.50 16.04
N VAL A 173 46.05 -8.10 16.66
CA VAL A 173 45.56 -8.67 17.93
C VAL A 173 44.67 -9.87 17.63
N ILE A 174 45.09 -11.07 18.05
CA ILE A 174 44.39 -12.34 17.76
C ILE A 174 42.94 -12.35 18.23
N VAL A 175 42.68 -11.83 19.43
CA VAL A 175 41.33 -11.79 20.01
C VAL A 175 40.42 -10.87 19.16
N LEU A 176 40.93 -9.68 18.80
CA LEU A 176 40.18 -8.72 17.99
C LEU A 176 39.86 -9.27 16.61
N ARG A 177 40.81 -9.98 16.00
CA ARG A 177 40.58 -10.67 14.71
C ARG A 177 39.46 -11.71 14.79
N LYS A 178 39.49 -12.55 15.84
CA LYS A 178 38.44 -13.58 16.02
C LYS A 178 37.07 -12.94 16.18
N VAL A 179 36.95 -11.92 17.05
CA VAL A 179 35.68 -11.20 17.27
C VAL A 179 35.21 -10.56 15.98
N ALA A 180 36.08 -9.82 15.27
CA ALA A 180 35.74 -9.14 14.03
C ALA A 180 35.26 -10.12 12.95
N PHE A 181 35.89 -11.30 12.84
CA PHE A 181 35.51 -12.34 11.87
C PHE A 181 34.09 -12.86 12.13
N PHE A 182 33.79 -13.28 13.36
CA PHE A 182 32.46 -13.82 13.68
C PHE A 182 31.37 -12.77 13.58
N MET A 183 31.64 -11.53 14.04
CA MET A 183 30.68 -10.44 13.92
C MET A 183 30.45 -10.05 12.45
N ALA A 184 31.47 -10.06 11.59
CA ALA A 184 31.32 -9.78 10.18
C ALA A 184 30.40 -10.81 9.49
N ILE A 185 30.57 -12.12 9.82
CA ILE A 185 29.69 -13.17 9.30
C ILE A 185 28.26 -13.00 9.79
N THR A 186 28.07 -12.71 11.08
CA THR A 186 26.73 -12.48 11.66
C THR A 186 26.04 -11.32 10.96
N LEU A 187 26.73 -10.19 10.76
CA LEU A 187 26.17 -9.03 10.05
C LEU A 187 25.90 -9.32 8.58
N LEU A 188 26.72 -10.16 7.92
CA LEU A 188 26.46 -10.57 6.53
C LEU A 188 25.19 -11.42 6.44
N CYS A 189 24.95 -12.32 7.40
CA CYS A 189 23.71 -13.10 7.47
C CYS A 189 22.50 -12.19 7.74
N ALA A 190 22.64 -11.22 8.66
CA ALA A 190 21.60 -10.22 8.94
C ALA A 190 21.29 -9.37 7.71
N PHE A 191 22.32 -8.90 7.01
CA PHE A 191 22.18 -8.18 5.73
C PHE A 191 21.34 -8.96 4.70
N LEU A 192 21.66 -10.25 4.49
CA LEU A 192 20.90 -11.07 3.55
C LEU A 192 19.43 -11.21 3.98
N LEU A 193 19.19 -11.39 5.28
CA LEU A 193 17.83 -11.44 5.81
C LEU A 193 17.08 -10.11 5.60
N SER A 194 17.71 -8.98 5.91
CA SER A 194 17.14 -7.63 5.72
C SER A 194 16.83 -7.35 4.24
N VAL A 195 17.68 -7.81 3.32
CA VAL A 195 17.40 -7.72 1.86
C VAL A 195 16.17 -8.55 1.50
N VAL A 196 16.07 -9.80 1.98
CA VAL A 196 14.93 -10.68 1.72
C VAL A 196 13.63 -10.06 2.28
N LEU A 197 13.67 -9.51 3.49
CA LEU A 197 12.52 -8.83 4.11
C LEU A 197 12.09 -7.59 3.31
N SER A 198 13.06 -6.78 2.86
CA SER A 198 12.80 -5.61 2.01
C SER A 198 12.12 -5.99 0.70
N LEU A 199 12.64 -6.99 0.00
CA LEU A 199 12.07 -7.49 -1.27
C LEU A 199 10.69 -8.12 -1.07
N SER A 200 10.55 -8.94 -0.03
CA SER A 200 9.25 -9.56 0.32
C SER A 200 8.19 -8.53 0.67
N GLN A 201 8.57 -7.44 1.34
CA GLN A 201 7.65 -6.34 1.62
C GLN A 201 7.23 -5.60 0.34
N ARG A 202 8.17 -5.41 -0.58
CA ARG A 202 7.92 -4.75 -1.87
C ARG A 202 7.00 -5.58 -2.78
N THR A 203 7.16 -6.90 -2.82
CA THR A 203 6.28 -7.76 -3.62
C THR A 203 4.84 -7.76 -3.11
N MET A 204 4.63 -7.68 -1.80
CA MET A 204 3.28 -7.54 -1.22
C MET A 204 2.62 -6.20 -1.54
N THR A 205 3.44 -5.14 -1.73
CA THR A 205 2.93 -3.84 -2.19
C THR A 205 2.44 -3.89 -3.64
N GLN A 206 2.77 -4.93 -4.39
CA GLN A 206 2.36 -5.16 -5.78
C GLN A 206 1.31 -6.28 -5.92
N ASP A 207 0.86 -6.87 -4.80
CA ASP A 207 -0.17 -7.92 -4.82
C ASP A 207 -1.55 -7.29 -5.04
N ASP A 208 -2.01 -7.35 -6.29
CA ASP A 208 -3.29 -6.78 -6.74
C ASP A 208 -4.48 -7.74 -6.51
N GLU A 209 -4.31 -8.82 -5.75
CA GLU A 209 -5.37 -9.81 -5.52
C GLU A 209 -6.35 -9.38 -4.42
N LEU A 210 -5.94 -8.50 -3.50
CA LEU A 210 -6.81 -8.03 -2.43
C LEU A 210 -7.67 -6.85 -2.88
N ALA A 211 -8.97 -6.92 -2.58
CA ALA A 211 -9.93 -5.85 -2.80
C ALA A 211 -10.85 -5.68 -1.59
N VAL A 212 -11.44 -4.50 -1.48
CA VAL A 212 -12.43 -4.17 -0.45
C VAL A 212 -13.76 -3.87 -1.14
N VAL A 213 -14.85 -4.34 -0.54
CA VAL A 213 -16.21 -4.03 -0.98
C VAL A 213 -16.54 -2.59 -0.60
N VAL A 214 -16.76 -1.72 -1.61
CA VAL A 214 -16.97 -0.27 -1.45
C VAL A 214 -18.37 0.17 -1.93
N CYS A 215 -19.37 -0.67 -1.73
CA CYS A 215 -20.73 -0.41 -2.20
C CYS A 215 -21.50 0.51 -1.26
N ASN A 216 -22.48 1.24 -1.83
CA ASN A 216 -23.40 2.12 -1.10
C ASN A 216 -24.66 1.40 -0.59
N SER A 217 -24.81 0.12 -0.85
CA SER A 217 -26.00 -0.68 -0.51
C SER A 217 -25.64 -2.14 -0.34
N LEU A 218 -26.55 -2.90 0.21
CA LEU A 218 -26.43 -4.37 0.25
C LEU A 218 -26.22 -4.88 -1.17
N THR A 219 -25.07 -5.49 -1.39
CA THR A 219 -24.73 -6.11 -2.66
C THR A 219 -24.82 -7.61 -2.55
N SER A 220 -25.06 -8.28 -3.66
CA SER A 220 -25.18 -9.73 -3.70
C SER A 220 -23.98 -10.37 -4.38
N VAL A 221 -23.46 -11.42 -3.79
CA VAL A 221 -22.50 -12.32 -4.39
C VAL A 221 -23.25 -13.51 -4.99
N HIS A 222 -22.99 -13.78 -6.23
CA HIS A 222 -23.71 -14.73 -7.06
C HIS A 222 -22.90 -16.01 -7.31
N ALA A 223 -23.58 -17.12 -7.60
CA ALA A 223 -22.96 -18.41 -7.92
C ALA A 223 -22.28 -18.42 -9.30
N SER A 224 -22.73 -17.56 -10.21
CA SER A 224 -22.16 -17.36 -11.57
C SER A 224 -22.22 -15.88 -11.94
N PRO A 225 -21.47 -15.44 -12.96
CA PRO A 225 -21.41 -14.03 -13.38
C PRO A 225 -22.69 -13.58 -14.11
N ASP A 226 -23.81 -13.63 -13.40
CA ASP A 226 -25.15 -13.31 -13.89
C ASP A 226 -26.03 -12.88 -12.71
N ASN A 227 -26.75 -11.76 -12.85
CA ASN A 227 -27.70 -11.22 -11.89
C ASN A 227 -28.88 -12.15 -11.57
N MET A 228 -29.20 -13.06 -12.48
CA MET A 228 -30.30 -14.04 -12.31
C MET A 228 -29.85 -15.32 -11.57
N SER A 229 -28.57 -15.48 -11.36
CA SER A 229 -28.04 -16.65 -10.65
C SER A 229 -28.29 -16.59 -9.14
N LYS A 230 -28.18 -17.75 -8.49
CA LYS A 230 -28.40 -17.88 -7.05
C LYS A 230 -27.46 -16.94 -6.26
N VAL A 231 -28.03 -16.13 -5.38
CA VAL A 231 -27.27 -15.35 -4.40
C VAL A 231 -26.69 -16.30 -3.35
N ILE A 232 -25.38 -16.22 -3.13
CA ILE A 232 -24.64 -17.01 -2.15
C ILE A 232 -24.54 -16.25 -0.83
N ARG A 233 -24.16 -14.96 -0.91
CA ARG A 233 -23.89 -14.10 0.26
C ARG A 233 -24.20 -12.65 -0.07
N GLN A 234 -24.45 -11.84 0.97
CA GLN A 234 -24.59 -10.40 0.87
C GLN A 234 -23.58 -9.75 1.82
N PRO A 235 -22.35 -9.44 1.33
CA PRO A 235 -21.32 -8.83 2.16
C PRO A 235 -21.66 -7.39 2.49
N SER A 236 -21.26 -6.97 3.69
CA SER A 236 -21.26 -5.57 4.09
C SER A 236 -20.14 -4.81 3.40
N GLN A 237 -20.26 -3.47 3.35
CA GLN A 237 -19.14 -2.62 2.95
C GLN A 237 -17.94 -2.80 3.90
N GLY A 238 -16.73 -2.66 3.37
CA GLY A 238 -15.49 -2.83 4.13
C GLY A 238 -14.99 -4.28 4.21
N VAL A 239 -15.78 -5.26 3.79
CA VAL A 239 -15.32 -6.66 3.72
C VAL A 239 -14.15 -6.77 2.74
N THR A 240 -13.09 -7.43 3.17
CA THR A 240 -11.92 -7.70 2.34
C THR A 240 -12.06 -9.07 1.69
N VAL A 241 -11.82 -9.10 0.39
CA VAL A 241 -11.91 -10.31 -0.44
C VAL A 241 -10.66 -10.47 -1.29
N ARG A 242 -10.38 -11.69 -1.72
CA ARG A 242 -9.35 -11.97 -2.73
C ARG A 242 -10.01 -12.09 -4.10
N VAL A 243 -9.54 -11.32 -5.07
CA VAL A 243 -9.96 -11.43 -6.48
C VAL A 243 -9.20 -12.57 -7.13
N LEU A 244 -9.92 -13.59 -7.59
CA LEU A 244 -9.32 -14.77 -8.24
C LEU A 244 -9.17 -14.57 -9.74
N ARG A 245 -10.20 -14.01 -10.39
CA ARG A 245 -10.22 -13.69 -11.83
C ARG A 245 -11.36 -12.72 -12.18
N ASN A 246 -11.21 -12.07 -13.32
CA ASN A 246 -12.25 -11.20 -13.87
C ASN A 246 -12.88 -11.84 -15.12
N HIS A 247 -14.19 -11.63 -15.30
CA HIS A 247 -14.95 -12.04 -16.47
C HIS A 247 -15.97 -10.95 -16.85
N GLY A 248 -15.64 -10.14 -17.86
CA GLY A 248 -16.45 -8.98 -18.25
C GLY A 248 -16.58 -7.98 -17.10
N GLU A 249 -17.82 -7.70 -16.70
CA GLU A 249 -18.13 -6.79 -15.58
C GLU A 249 -18.15 -7.47 -14.22
N TRP A 250 -17.75 -8.75 -14.14
CA TRP A 250 -17.79 -9.55 -12.93
C TRP A 250 -16.39 -9.96 -12.49
N SER A 251 -16.21 -10.01 -11.17
CA SER A 251 -15.03 -10.56 -10.52
C SER A 251 -15.38 -11.78 -9.68
N GLU A 252 -14.67 -12.87 -9.87
CA GLU A 252 -14.73 -14.02 -8.96
C GLU A 252 -13.90 -13.69 -7.73
N ILE A 253 -14.50 -13.77 -6.56
CA ILE A 253 -13.89 -13.44 -5.29
C ILE A 253 -13.91 -14.64 -4.35
N GLU A 254 -12.95 -14.64 -3.42
CA GLU A 254 -12.85 -15.58 -2.31
C GLU A 254 -12.88 -14.80 -0.99
N PHE A 255 -13.77 -15.19 -0.10
CA PHE A 255 -13.86 -14.68 1.26
C PHE A 255 -12.82 -15.31 2.18
N ALA A 256 -12.67 -14.77 3.38
CA ALA A 256 -11.77 -15.26 4.40
C ALA A 256 -12.06 -16.70 4.85
N ASP A 257 -13.31 -17.12 4.83
CA ASP A 257 -13.77 -18.48 5.16
C ASP A 257 -13.57 -19.50 4.02
N GLY A 258 -13.11 -19.04 2.85
CA GLY A 258 -12.87 -19.86 1.65
C GLY A 258 -14.09 -19.96 0.72
N ASP A 259 -15.21 -19.34 1.05
CA ASP A 259 -16.37 -19.25 0.17
C ASP A 259 -16.04 -18.42 -1.06
N LYS A 260 -16.53 -18.86 -2.24
CA LYS A 260 -16.29 -18.21 -3.53
C LYS A 260 -17.60 -17.80 -4.18
N GLY A 261 -17.52 -16.73 -4.94
CA GLY A 261 -18.65 -16.28 -5.73
C GLY A 261 -18.29 -15.11 -6.66
N TRP A 262 -19.28 -14.64 -7.38
CA TRP A 262 -19.16 -13.59 -8.37
C TRP A 262 -19.80 -12.30 -7.89
N ILE A 263 -19.11 -11.20 -8.04
CA ILE A 263 -19.54 -9.86 -7.64
C ILE A 263 -19.29 -8.90 -8.80
N PRO A 264 -20.14 -7.88 -9.02
CA PRO A 264 -19.82 -6.83 -10.01
C PRO A 264 -18.48 -6.15 -9.68
N THR A 265 -17.61 -6.01 -10.69
CA THR A 265 -16.28 -5.42 -10.49
C THR A 265 -16.35 -3.96 -10.02
N SER A 266 -17.44 -3.26 -10.35
CA SER A 266 -17.63 -1.83 -10.01
C SER A 266 -17.81 -1.55 -8.53
N ILE A 267 -18.09 -2.57 -7.70
CA ILE A 267 -18.37 -2.41 -6.27
C ILE A 267 -17.24 -2.91 -5.38
N ILE A 268 -16.15 -3.33 -5.97
CA ILE A 268 -14.90 -3.66 -5.27
C ILE A 268 -13.77 -2.76 -5.77
N GLU A 269 -12.92 -2.34 -4.86
CA GLU A 269 -11.71 -1.61 -5.20
C GLU A 269 -10.48 -2.33 -4.67
N LYS A 270 -9.44 -2.39 -5.50
CA LYS A 270 -8.16 -3.00 -5.13
C LYS A 270 -7.44 -2.19 -4.06
N VAL A 271 -6.82 -2.92 -3.15
CA VAL A 271 -6.02 -2.35 -2.05
C VAL A 271 -4.72 -1.74 -2.57
#